data_a01453f6b4d9399ac2bbde6b2dd70447
#
_entry.id   a01453f6b4d9399ac2bbde6b2dd70447
#
_cell.length_a   1.000
_cell.length_b   1.000
_cell.length_c   1.000
_cell.angle_alpha   90.00
_cell.angle_beta   90.00
_cell.angle_gamma   90.00
#
_symmetry.space_group_name_H-M   'P 1'
#
loop_
_entity.id
_entity.type
_entity.pdbx_description
1 polymer ?
#
loop_
_entity_poly.entity_id
_entity_poly.type
_entity_poly.pdbx_seq_one_letter_code
_entity_poly.pdbx_strand_id
1 'polypeptide(L)'
;WPKMVMLKILQQHYMATRDQRVLDCLTRYFRFQLKELPETPLDHWSYWANRRGADNLLVVYWLFNVTGDKFLLKLGDLLNEQTHPYTDIFLKREKLKRFRYGTKSDHAFHCVNVAQGIKTPIIRYQGDPNPRHLQAVKEAFADIEQTHGQPHGLYGGDEGMHGTVLTQGSELCTAIEMMF
;
A
#
# COMPACT_ATOMS: atom_id res chain seq x y z
N TRP A 1 -8.05 2.78 8.05
CA TRP A 1 -6.63 2.48 7.78
C TRP A 1 -5.81 2.14 9.03
N PRO A 2 -6.07 2.63 10.24
CA PRO A 2 -5.27 2.29 11.42
C PRO A 2 -5.20 0.78 11.70
N LYS A 3 -6.25 0.04 11.36
CA LYS A 3 -6.27 -1.43 11.50
C LYS A 3 -5.21 -2.11 10.64
N MET A 4 -4.83 -1.54 9.50
CA MET A 4 -3.80 -2.12 8.62
C MET A 4 -2.43 -2.13 9.28
N VAL A 5 -2.11 -1.11 10.08
CA VAL A 5 -0.89 -1.09 10.91
C VAL A 5 -0.93 -2.21 11.95
N MET A 6 -2.08 -2.38 12.63
CA MET A 6 -2.26 -3.46 13.61
C MET A 6 -2.12 -4.85 12.96
N LEU A 7 -2.60 -5.04 11.73
CA LEU A 7 -2.43 -6.31 11.01
C LEU A 7 -0.95 -6.64 10.80
N LYS A 8 -0.13 -5.66 10.40
CA LYS A 8 1.34 -5.84 10.25
C LYS A 8 2.00 -6.19 11.59
N ILE A 9 1.59 -5.55 12.68
CA ILE A 9 2.10 -5.86 14.03
C ILE A 9 1.74 -7.29 14.43
N LEU A 10 0.52 -7.72 14.21
CA LEU A 10 0.06 -9.09 14.51
C LEU A 10 0.83 -10.11 13.67
N GLN A 11 1.05 -9.85 12.39
CA GLN A 11 1.88 -10.68 11.52
C GLN A 11 3.29 -10.85 12.10
N GLN A 12 3.96 -9.75 12.44
CA GLN A 12 5.31 -9.77 13.01
C GLN A 12 5.35 -10.50 14.35
N HIS A 13 4.35 -10.27 15.21
CA HIS A 13 4.24 -10.98 16.49
C HIS A 13 4.14 -12.49 16.28
N TYR A 14 3.28 -12.94 15.36
CA TYR A 14 3.20 -14.37 15.03
C TYR A 14 4.52 -14.92 14.49
N MET A 15 5.18 -14.18 13.62
CA MET A 15 6.47 -14.62 13.06
C MET A 15 7.53 -14.82 14.15
N ALA A 16 7.50 -14.02 15.20
CA ALA A 16 8.43 -14.10 16.32
C ALA A 16 8.06 -15.17 17.36
N THR A 17 6.74 -15.34 17.64
CA THR A 17 6.28 -16.11 18.80
C THR A 17 5.56 -17.41 18.45
N ARG A 18 5.05 -17.52 17.22
CA ARG A 18 4.17 -18.61 16.77
C ARG A 18 2.86 -18.72 17.56
N ASP A 19 2.42 -17.62 18.18
CA ASP A 19 1.18 -17.59 18.96
C ASP A 19 -0.05 -17.83 18.08
N GLN A 20 -0.68 -19.00 18.24
CA GLN A 20 -1.83 -19.45 17.45
C GLN A 20 -3.03 -18.49 17.56
N ARG A 21 -3.19 -17.79 18.68
CA ARG A 21 -4.26 -16.81 18.90
C ARG A 21 -4.26 -15.71 17.84
N VAL A 22 -3.08 -15.38 17.28
CA VAL A 22 -2.95 -14.41 16.20
C VAL A 22 -3.62 -14.88 14.93
N LEU A 23 -3.36 -16.14 14.52
CA LEU A 23 -4.00 -16.71 13.33
C LEU A 23 -5.52 -16.75 13.49
N ASP A 24 -6.01 -17.15 14.66
CA ASP A 24 -7.44 -17.21 14.96
C ASP A 24 -8.08 -15.82 14.92
N CYS A 25 -7.39 -14.80 15.46
CA CYS A 25 -7.83 -13.41 15.43
C CYS A 25 -7.89 -12.88 13.99
N LEU A 26 -6.83 -13.05 13.21
CA LEU A 26 -6.74 -12.58 11.83
C LEU A 26 -7.76 -13.29 10.94
N THR A 27 -7.95 -14.60 11.10
CA THR A 27 -8.94 -15.38 10.34
C THR A 27 -10.35 -14.85 10.57
N ARG A 28 -10.73 -14.60 11.83
CA ARG A 28 -12.04 -14.03 12.17
C ARG A 28 -12.20 -12.62 11.61
N TYR A 29 -11.17 -11.80 11.72
CA TYR A 29 -11.20 -10.44 11.20
C TYR A 29 -11.32 -10.40 9.68
N PHE A 30 -10.62 -11.25 8.95
CA PHE A 30 -10.70 -11.30 7.49
C PHE A 30 -12.01 -11.91 6.99
N ARG A 31 -12.62 -12.83 7.72
CA ARG A 31 -14.00 -13.28 7.42
C ARG A 31 -15.01 -12.14 7.60
N PHE A 32 -14.84 -11.32 8.63
CA PHE A 32 -15.64 -10.12 8.82
C PHE A 32 -15.44 -9.15 7.65
N GLN A 33 -14.20 -8.85 7.25
CA GLN A 33 -13.94 -7.99 6.09
C GLN A 33 -14.59 -8.51 4.80
N LEU A 34 -14.47 -9.80 4.51
CA LEU A 34 -15.07 -10.40 3.31
C LEU A 34 -16.59 -10.22 3.28
N LYS A 35 -17.23 -10.22 4.44
CA LYS A 35 -18.68 -9.99 4.57
C LYS A 35 -19.07 -8.53 4.41
N GLU A 36 -18.31 -7.62 5.01
CA GLU A 36 -18.69 -6.20 5.12
C GLU A 36 -18.24 -5.33 3.93
N LEU A 37 -17.06 -5.63 3.33
CA LEU A 37 -16.50 -4.79 2.27
C LEU A 37 -17.33 -4.66 1.00
N PRO A 38 -18.20 -5.62 0.59
CA PRO A 38 -19.11 -5.42 -0.53
C PRO A 38 -20.09 -4.27 -0.31
N GLU A 39 -20.58 -4.10 0.92
CA GLU A 39 -21.56 -3.05 1.29
C GLU A 39 -20.87 -1.78 1.83
N THR A 40 -19.68 -1.94 2.39
CA THR A 40 -18.93 -0.84 3.03
C THR A 40 -17.49 -0.87 2.50
N PRO A 41 -17.25 -0.38 1.27
CA PRO A 41 -15.93 -0.46 0.62
C PRO A 41 -14.87 0.34 1.36
N LEU A 42 -13.60 0.11 1.02
CA LEU A 42 -12.44 0.70 1.73
C LEU A 42 -12.48 2.23 1.82
N ASP A 43 -13.08 2.91 0.85
CA ASP A 43 -13.19 4.37 0.83
C ASP A 43 -14.49 4.93 1.43
N HIS A 44 -15.38 4.06 1.94
CA HIS A 44 -16.67 4.46 2.49
C HIS A 44 -16.58 5.55 3.58
N TRP A 45 -15.68 5.36 4.54
CA TRP A 45 -15.48 6.30 5.64
C TRP A 45 -14.32 7.28 5.40
N SER A 46 -13.33 6.83 4.64
CA SER A 46 -12.11 7.60 4.40
C SER A 46 -11.32 7.02 3.23
N TYR A 47 -10.98 7.85 2.27
CA TYR A 47 -10.11 7.50 1.15
C TYR A 47 -8.74 6.94 1.58
N TRP A 48 -8.30 7.17 2.81
CA TRP A 48 -7.04 6.64 3.34
C TRP A 48 -6.97 5.11 3.28
N ALA A 49 -8.07 4.42 3.56
CA ALA A 49 -8.08 2.97 3.54
C ALA A 49 -7.95 2.41 2.11
N ASN A 50 -8.58 3.05 1.14
CA ASN A 50 -8.42 2.72 -0.28
C ASN A 50 -6.97 2.98 -0.76
N ARG A 51 -6.35 4.11 -0.38
CA ARG A 51 -4.98 4.47 -0.77
C ARG A 51 -3.93 3.51 -0.15
N ARG A 52 -4.23 2.92 0.99
CA ARG A 52 -3.35 2.03 1.77
C ARG A 52 -3.81 0.57 1.76
N GLY A 53 -4.72 0.19 0.89
CA GLY A 53 -5.33 -1.15 0.85
C GLY A 53 -4.32 -2.28 0.66
N ALA A 54 -3.17 -2.01 0.05
CA ALA A 54 -2.11 -2.99 -0.12
C ALA A 54 -1.52 -3.51 1.20
N ASP A 55 -1.49 -2.69 2.24
CA ASP A 55 -1.05 -3.15 3.57
C ASP A 55 -1.99 -4.21 4.17
N ASN A 56 -3.30 -4.07 3.88
CA ASN A 56 -4.29 -5.10 4.22
C ASN A 56 -4.05 -6.37 3.39
N LEU A 57 -3.92 -6.20 2.07
CA LEU A 57 -3.72 -7.29 1.12
C LEU A 57 -2.46 -8.11 1.43
N LEU A 58 -1.37 -7.44 1.84
CA LEU A 58 -0.12 -8.10 2.24
C LEU A 58 -0.36 -9.14 3.32
N VAL A 59 -1.09 -8.78 4.37
CA VAL A 59 -1.36 -9.68 5.50
C VAL A 59 -2.37 -10.76 5.12
N VAL A 60 -3.32 -10.48 4.22
CA VAL A 60 -4.25 -11.47 3.68
C VAL A 60 -3.48 -12.57 2.92
N TYR A 61 -2.59 -12.22 2.00
CA TYR A 61 -1.79 -13.21 1.27
C TYR A 61 -0.80 -13.94 2.16
N TRP A 62 -0.19 -13.24 3.13
CA TRP A 62 0.64 -13.90 4.12
C TRP A 62 -0.15 -14.94 4.92
N LEU A 63 -1.35 -14.61 5.40
CA LEU A 63 -2.19 -15.55 6.15
C LEU A 63 -2.62 -16.72 5.27
N PHE A 64 -2.93 -16.49 3.99
CA PHE A 64 -3.20 -17.56 3.04
C PHE A 64 -2.02 -18.52 2.91
N ASN A 65 -0.80 -18.02 2.80
CA ASN A 65 0.40 -18.86 2.71
C ASN A 65 0.66 -19.68 3.99
N VAL A 66 0.20 -19.19 5.15
CA VAL A 66 0.34 -19.89 6.42
C VAL A 66 -0.77 -20.94 6.64
N THR A 67 -2.01 -20.63 6.24
CA THR A 67 -3.20 -21.45 6.60
C THR A 67 -3.76 -22.27 5.43
N GLY A 68 -3.58 -21.83 4.19
CA GLY A 68 -4.20 -22.41 3.00
C GLY A 68 -5.68 -22.08 2.83
N ASP A 69 -6.25 -21.20 3.64
CA ASP A 69 -7.67 -20.87 3.67
C ASP A 69 -8.13 -20.11 2.41
N LYS A 70 -8.82 -20.78 1.50
CA LYS A 70 -9.19 -20.25 0.17
C LYS A 70 -10.10 -19.01 0.20
N PHE A 71 -10.82 -18.75 1.30
CA PHE A 71 -11.61 -17.52 1.40
C PHE A 71 -10.73 -16.25 1.35
N LEU A 72 -9.47 -16.37 1.77
CA LEU A 72 -8.50 -15.28 1.74
C LEU A 72 -8.16 -14.84 0.31
N LEU A 73 -8.18 -15.76 -0.67
CA LEU A 73 -8.02 -15.41 -2.08
C LEU A 73 -9.20 -14.56 -2.57
N LYS A 74 -10.43 -14.95 -2.20
CA LYS A 74 -11.63 -14.13 -2.53
C LYS A 74 -11.57 -12.75 -1.91
N LEU A 75 -11.09 -12.65 -0.66
CA LEU A 75 -10.87 -11.37 -0.02
C LEU A 75 -9.76 -10.58 -0.73
N GLY A 76 -8.70 -11.25 -1.17
CA GLY A 76 -7.62 -10.66 -1.93
C GLY A 76 -8.11 -10.02 -3.23
N ASP A 77 -8.97 -10.70 -3.99
CA ASP A 77 -9.58 -10.18 -5.21
C ASP A 77 -10.39 -8.91 -4.91
N LEU A 78 -11.27 -8.96 -3.90
CA LEU A 78 -12.08 -7.82 -3.48
C LEU A 78 -11.22 -6.62 -3.03
N LEU A 79 -10.17 -6.85 -2.26
CA LEU A 79 -9.24 -5.80 -1.84
C LEU A 79 -8.47 -5.21 -3.02
N ASN A 80 -8.08 -6.04 -4.00
CA ASN A 80 -7.44 -5.56 -5.22
C ASN A 80 -8.35 -4.63 -6.02
N GLU A 81 -9.63 -4.94 -6.12
CA GLU A 81 -10.62 -4.10 -6.80
C GLU A 81 -10.83 -2.76 -6.08
N GLN A 82 -10.84 -2.79 -4.75
CA GLN A 82 -11.11 -1.60 -3.92
C GLN A 82 -9.88 -0.75 -3.62
N THR A 83 -8.66 -1.29 -3.82
CA THR A 83 -7.41 -0.55 -3.61
C THR A 83 -7.10 0.36 -4.78
N HIS A 84 -6.56 1.53 -4.51
CA HIS A 84 -6.18 2.50 -5.53
C HIS A 84 -5.27 1.86 -6.60
N PRO A 85 -5.50 2.12 -7.92
CA PRO A 85 -4.87 1.39 -9.00
C PRO A 85 -3.41 1.82 -9.25
N TYR A 86 -2.53 1.62 -8.28
CA TYR A 86 -1.14 2.07 -8.33
C TYR A 86 -0.35 1.46 -9.50
N THR A 87 -0.63 0.23 -9.92
CA THR A 87 0.00 -0.34 -11.12
C THR A 87 -0.21 0.55 -12.35
N ASP A 88 -1.45 0.98 -12.57
CA ASP A 88 -1.78 1.83 -13.73
C ASP A 88 -1.21 3.24 -13.59
N ILE A 89 -1.19 3.76 -12.36
CA ILE A 89 -0.66 5.09 -12.06
C ILE A 89 0.84 5.13 -12.38
N PHE A 90 1.61 4.17 -11.91
CA PHE A 90 3.05 4.15 -12.11
C PHE A 90 3.44 3.88 -13.57
N LEU A 91 2.69 3.03 -14.27
CA LEU A 91 2.92 2.82 -15.70
C LEU A 91 2.60 4.07 -16.55
N LYS A 92 1.75 4.97 -16.08
CA LYS A 92 1.38 6.22 -16.75
C LYS A 92 2.29 7.41 -16.46
N ARG A 93 3.43 7.23 -15.82
CA ARG A 93 4.51 8.17 -15.45
C ARG A 93 4.17 9.68 -15.38
N GLU A 94 3.28 10.16 -16.24
CA GLU A 94 2.88 11.57 -16.30
C GLU A 94 2.21 12.08 -15.04
N LYS A 95 1.57 11.22 -14.28
CA LYS A 95 0.87 11.63 -13.06
C LYS A 95 1.82 12.03 -11.94
N LEU A 96 2.91 11.29 -11.71
CA LEU A 96 3.90 11.63 -10.68
C LEU A 96 4.62 12.95 -10.97
N LYS A 97 4.83 13.28 -12.24
CA LYS A 97 5.45 14.55 -12.65
C LYS A 97 4.59 15.78 -12.41
N ARG A 98 3.26 15.63 -12.33
CA ARG A 98 2.30 16.74 -12.20
C ARG A 98 2.03 17.16 -10.77
N PHE A 99 2.42 16.38 -9.77
CA PHE A 99 2.17 16.70 -8.37
C PHE A 99 3.22 17.65 -7.83
N ARG A 100 2.90 18.93 -7.99
CA ARG A 100 3.59 20.02 -7.31
C ARG A 100 2.81 20.39 -6.05
N TYR A 101 3.53 20.88 -5.05
CA TYR A 101 2.99 21.50 -3.86
C TYR A 101 1.76 22.38 -4.16
N GLY A 102 0.69 22.19 -3.41
CA GLY A 102 -0.52 23.03 -3.47
C GLY A 102 -1.69 22.48 -4.29
N THR A 103 -1.58 21.34 -4.95
CA THR A 103 -2.75 20.72 -5.60
C THR A 103 -3.54 19.89 -4.58
N LYS A 104 -4.65 20.42 -4.10
CA LYS A 104 -5.50 19.84 -3.05
C LYS A 104 -6.21 18.53 -3.39
N SER A 105 -6.03 17.96 -4.57
CA SER A 105 -7.09 17.12 -5.10
C SER A 105 -6.80 15.62 -5.18
N ASP A 106 -5.57 15.14 -4.94
CA ASP A 106 -5.34 13.72 -5.07
C ASP A 106 -4.40 13.15 -3.99
N HIS A 107 -4.99 12.79 -2.86
CA HIS A 107 -4.29 12.17 -1.74
C HIS A 107 -3.60 10.82 -2.08
N ALA A 108 -3.74 10.30 -3.30
CA ALA A 108 -2.90 9.21 -3.79
C ALA A 108 -1.42 9.58 -3.79
N PHE A 109 -1.13 10.87 -3.90
CA PHE A 109 0.22 11.44 -4.00
C PHE A 109 0.71 12.14 -2.71
N HIS A 110 0.00 11.97 -1.62
CA HIS A 110 0.59 12.13 -0.30
C HIS A 110 1.82 11.23 -0.19
N CYS A 111 2.93 11.76 0.31
CA CYS A 111 4.22 11.05 0.25
C CYS A 111 4.19 9.65 0.88
N VAL A 112 3.50 9.48 2.02
CA VAL A 112 3.34 8.17 2.67
C VAL A 112 2.46 7.23 1.84
N ASN A 113 1.40 7.75 1.21
CA ASN A 113 0.56 6.92 0.34
C ASN A 113 1.33 6.44 -0.90
N VAL A 114 2.25 7.24 -1.42
CA VAL A 114 3.15 6.83 -2.50
C VAL A 114 4.10 5.74 -2.03
N ALA A 115 4.73 5.90 -0.85
CA ALA A 115 5.61 4.89 -0.27
C ALA A 115 4.92 3.53 -0.07
N GLN A 116 3.68 3.54 0.42
CA GLN A 116 2.84 2.34 0.52
C GLN A 116 2.37 1.85 -0.85
N GLY A 117 2.05 2.80 -1.75
CA GLY A 117 1.58 2.54 -3.10
C GLY A 117 2.61 1.81 -3.97
N ILE A 118 3.90 2.11 -3.83
CA ILE A 118 4.99 1.42 -4.57
C ILE A 118 4.97 -0.09 -4.32
N LYS A 119 4.59 -0.53 -3.12
CA LYS A 119 4.48 -1.95 -2.76
C LYS A 119 3.25 -2.62 -3.36
N THR A 120 2.21 -1.85 -3.70
CA THR A 120 0.93 -2.40 -4.17
C THR A 120 1.09 -3.33 -5.39
N PRO A 121 1.83 -2.96 -6.46
CA PRO A 121 1.97 -3.85 -7.61
C PRO A 121 2.65 -5.18 -7.27
N ILE A 122 3.70 -5.17 -6.45
CA ILE A 122 4.40 -6.42 -6.10
C ILE A 122 3.57 -7.33 -5.20
N ILE A 123 2.72 -6.74 -4.34
CA ILE A 123 1.78 -7.48 -3.52
C ILE A 123 0.69 -8.11 -4.40
N ARG A 124 0.14 -7.36 -5.36
CA ARG A 124 -0.82 -7.86 -6.33
C ARG A 124 -0.27 -9.00 -7.18
N TYR A 125 1.01 -8.93 -7.55
CA TYR A 125 1.69 -9.97 -8.34
C TYR A 125 1.57 -11.37 -7.71
N GLN A 126 1.40 -11.48 -6.41
CA GLN A 126 1.22 -12.77 -5.72
C GLN A 126 -0.10 -13.46 -6.11
N GLY A 127 -1.17 -12.71 -6.36
CA GLY A 127 -2.47 -13.24 -6.79
C GLY A 127 -2.71 -13.13 -8.30
N ASP A 128 -2.07 -12.15 -8.96
CA ASP A 128 -2.10 -11.92 -10.41
C ASP A 128 -0.67 -11.78 -10.93
N PRO A 129 -0.01 -12.88 -11.37
CA PRO A 129 1.40 -12.86 -11.79
C PRO A 129 1.60 -12.22 -13.18
N ASN A 130 1.01 -11.05 -13.40
CA ASN A 130 1.17 -10.29 -14.62
C ASN A 130 2.46 -9.44 -14.57
N PRO A 131 3.39 -9.58 -15.52
CA PRO A 131 4.66 -8.84 -15.54
C PRO A 131 4.53 -7.32 -15.45
N ARG A 132 3.37 -6.75 -15.81
CA ARG A 132 3.10 -5.31 -15.70
C ARG A 132 3.23 -4.79 -14.26
N HIS A 133 2.95 -5.63 -13.26
CA HIS A 133 3.09 -5.25 -11.85
C HIS A 133 4.57 -5.04 -11.49
N LEU A 134 5.45 -5.92 -11.97
CA LEU A 134 6.90 -5.78 -11.77
C LEU A 134 7.45 -4.54 -12.49
N GLN A 135 6.96 -4.28 -13.71
CA GLN A 135 7.34 -3.09 -14.46
C GLN A 135 6.88 -1.82 -13.73
N ALA A 136 5.66 -1.81 -13.18
CA ALA A 136 5.13 -0.65 -12.45
C ALA A 136 6.00 -0.28 -11.23
N VAL A 137 6.54 -1.25 -10.50
CA VAL A 137 7.47 -0.98 -9.38
C VAL A 137 8.75 -0.32 -9.88
N LYS A 138 9.35 -0.85 -10.95
CA LYS A 138 10.58 -0.28 -11.54
C LYS A 138 10.37 1.15 -12.02
N GLU A 139 9.25 1.39 -12.72
CA GLU A 139 8.90 2.73 -13.21
C GLU A 139 8.62 3.71 -12.05
N ALA A 140 7.97 3.23 -10.96
CA ALA A 140 7.71 4.06 -9.79
C ALA A 140 9.00 4.54 -9.13
N PHE A 141 9.96 3.64 -8.89
CA PHE A 141 11.26 4.01 -8.31
C PHE A 141 12.03 4.98 -9.21
N ALA A 142 12.12 4.68 -10.51
CA ALA A 142 12.82 5.55 -11.47
C ALA A 142 12.19 6.96 -11.56
N ASP A 143 10.85 7.03 -11.58
CA ASP A 143 10.13 8.31 -11.63
C ASP A 143 10.30 9.12 -10.35
N ILE A 144 10.21 8.48 -9.18
CA ILE A 144 10.35 9.16 -7.89
C ILE A 144 11.78 9.68 -7.72
N GLU A 145 12.79 8.86 -8.01
CA GLU A 145 14.17 9.26 -7.94
C GLU A 145 14.44 10.47 -8.84
N GLN A 146 13.98 10.41 -10.09
CA GLN A 146 14.20 11.48 -11.07
C GLN A 146 13.46 12.78 -10.73
N THR A 147 12.25 12.68 -10.18
CA THR A 147 11.35 13.85 -10.03
C THR A 147 11.28 14.42 -8.63
N HIS A 148 11.57 13.62 -7.60
CA HIS A 148 11.40 13.97 -6.19
C HIS A 148 12.58 13.52 -5.31
N GLY A 149 13.54 12.79 -5.87
CA GLY A 149 14.69 12.24 -5.15
C GLY A 149 15.52 13.32 -4.46
N GLN A 150 16.02 13.00 -3.27
CA GLN A 150 16.88 13.86 -2.46
C GLN A 150 18.24 13.21 -2.28
N PRO A 151 19.32 13.99 -2.07
CA PRO A 151 20.67 13.45 -1.95
C PRO A 151 20.88 12.41 -0.84
N HIS A 152 20.01 12.38 0.15
CA HIS A 152 20.02 11.40 1.24
C HIS A 152 19.32 10.06 0.90
N GLY A 153 18.88 9.87 -0.35
CA GLY A 153 18.27 8.63 -0.84
C GLY A 153 16.78 8.48 -0.59
N LEU A 154 16.13 9.47 0.04
CA LEU A 154 14.67 9.53 0.18
C LEU A 154 14.11 10.54 -0.84
N TYR A 155 12.81 10.66 -0.96
CA TYR A 155 12.16 11.70 -1.73
C TYR A 155 11.47 12.75 -0.85
N GLY A 156 11.37 13.98 -1.37
CA GLY A 156 10.71 15.09 -0.68
C GLY A 156 9.19 15.01 -0.79
N GLY A 157 8.52 15.20 0.34
CA GLY A 157 7.06 15.22 0.40
C GLY A 157 6.49 15.21 1.81
N ASP A 158 5.26 15.70 1.87
CA ASP A 158 4.37 15.63 3.04
C ASP A 158 2.95 15.29 2.56
N GLU A 159 1.98 16.21 2.69
CA GLU A 159 0.63 16.08 2.11
C GLU A 159 0.64 16.05 0.57
N GLY A 160 1.79 16.30 -0.07
CA GLY A 160 2.03 16.20 -1.50
C GLY A 160 3.49 15.93 -1.80
N MET A 161 3.80 15.60 -3.06
CA MET A 161 5.16 15.41 -3.53
C MET A 161 5.80 16.77 -3.83
N HIS A 162 7.00 17.02 -3.34
CA HIS A 162 7.64 18.34 -3.37
C HIS A 162 8.67 18.54 -4.49
N GLY A 163 8.88 17.58 -5.37
CA GLY A 163 9.96 17.66 -6.33
C GLY A 163 11.32 17.55 -5.63
N THR A 164 12.35 18.18 -6.22
CA THR A 164 13.73 18.17 -5.72
C THR A 164 14.07 19.37 -4.82
N VAL A 165 13.05 20.04 -4.27
CA VAL A 165 13.24 21.25 -3.46
C VAL A 165 13.78 20.90 -2.08
N LEU A 166 15.03 21.25 -1.79
CA LEU A 166 15.74 20.86 -0.56
C LEU A 166 15.17 21.49 0.72
N THR A 167 14.47 22.61 0.61
CA THR A 167 13.88 23.31 1.77
C THR A 167 12.52 22.74 2.18
N GLN A 168 11.98 21.81 1.42
CA GLN A 168 10.75 21.08 1.73
C GLN A 168 11.11 19.84 2.53
N GLY A 169 10.30 19.51 3.54
CA GLY A 169 10.56 18.37 4.41
C GLY A 169 10.35 17.01 3.75
N SER A 170 10.77 15.97 4.47
CA SER A 170 10.39 14.57 4.22
C SER A 170 9.75 14.02 5.48
N GLU A 171 8.64 13.32 5.33
CA GLU A 171 7.93 12.73 6.45
C GLU A 171 8.62 11.46 6.94
N LEU A 172 8.79 11.30 8.26
CA LEU A 172 9.37 10.08 8.85
C LEU A 172 8.59 8.82 8.45
N CYS A 173 7.25 8.92 8.35
CA CYS A 173 6.41 7.79 7.91
C CYS A 173 6.78 7.34 6.50
N THR A 174 7.15 8.27 5.60
CA THR A 174 7.63 7.93 4.25
C THR A 174 8.91 7.11 4.31
N ALA A 175 9.89 7.52 5.13
CA ALA A 175 11.14 6.79 5.30
C ALA A 175 10.88 5.36 5.81
N ILE A 176 10.03 5.21 6.84
CA ILE A 176 9.70 3.90 7.41
C ILE A 176 9.00 3.01 6.39
N GLU A 177 8.02 3.54 5.63
CA GLU A 177 7.30 2.75 4.62
C GLU A 177 8.18 2.38 3.42
N MET A 178 9.17 3.19 3.08
CA MET A 178 10.15 2.86 2.03
C MET A 178 11.15 1.79 2.48
N MET A 179 11.39 1.66 3.79
CA MET A 179 12.25 0.62 4.36
C MET A 179 11.51 -0.72 4.54
N PHE A 180 10.21 -0.69 4.74
CA PHE A 180 9.35 -1.86 4.93
C PHE A 180 9.04 -2.56 3.61
#